data_606a0369c0075ccb01ea1d692d9b4e1a
#
_entry.id   606a0369c0075ccb01ea1d692d9b4e1a
#
_cell.length_a   1.000
_cell.length_b   1.000
_cell.length_c   1.000
_cell.angle_alpha   90.00
_cell.angle_beta   90.00
_cell.angle_gamma   90.00
#
_symmetry.space_group_name_H-M   'P 1'
#
loop_
_entity.id
_entity.type
_entity.pdbx_description
1 polymer ?
#
loop_
_entity_poly.entity_id
_entity_poly.type
_entity_poly.pdbx_seq_one_letter_code
_entity_poly.pdbx_strand_id
1 'polypeptide(L)'
;MFDIANSRPLSVSVNGKNKMSPVESYGIKILSIGFFTKVDQAVIWRGPMASKALNQMIFDAAWGDLDFLLIDLPPGTGDIHLSILQALPVTGSVIVSTPQNIALADARKGVAMFTQESIKVPVLGIVENMSYFIPEELPKNKYYIFGKDGAKNLASDLKVPFLGCLPIIQSIREASDYGHPVALQKKSMISDVIDNITRNMITELVKRNKDLPASEALKITTMAGCSAINK
;
A
#
# COMPACT_ATOMS: atom_id res chain seq x y z
N MET A 1 0.54 -11.80 -10.11
CA MET A 1 0.86 -11.94 -8.67
C MET A 1 -0.07 -12.88 -7.94
N PHE A 2 -1.39 -12.83 -8.14
CA PHE A 2 -2.40 -13.67 -7.46
C PHE A 2 -3.13 -14.67 -8.38
N ASP A 3 -2.67 -14.84 -9.59
CA ASP A 3 -3.29 -15.69 -10.65
C ASP A 3 -4.78 -15.38 -10.92
N ILE A 4 -5.12 -14.11 -10.96
CA ILE A 4 -6.50 -13.61 -11.14
C ILE A 4 -6.67 -12.68 -12.34
N ALA A 5 -5.74 -12.71 -13.32
CA ALA A 5 -5.74 -11.79 -14.45
C ALA A 5 -7.03 -11.84 -15.29
N ASN A 6 -7.66 -13.03 -15.37
CA ASN A 6 -8.89 -13.25 -16.13
C ASN A 6 -10.16 -13.21 -15.26
N SER A 7 -10.01 -12.96 -13.97
CA SER A 7 -11.14 -12.90 -13.03
C SER A 7 -11.86 -11.56 -13.14
N ARG A 8 -13.14 -11.56 -12.81
CA ARG A 8 -13.97 -10.34 -12.75
C ARG A 8 -14.85 -10.39 -11.51
N PRO A 9 -15.02 -9.27 -10.81
CA PRO A 9 -16.00 -9.16 -9.74
C PRO A 9 -17.41 -9.45 -10.28
N LEU A 10 -18.18 -10.24 -9.54
CA LEU A 10 -19.56 -10.56 -9.87
C LEU A 10 -20.51 -9.64 -9.09
N SER A 11 -21.72 -9.43 -9.63
CA SER A 11 -22.78 -8.78 -8.88
C SER A 11 -23.50 -9.80 -8.00
N VAL A 12 -23.57 -9.51 -6.71
CA VAL A 12 -24.26 -10.35 -5.70
C VAL A 12 -25.29 -9.53 -4.94
N SER A 13 -26.40 -10.14 -4.57
CA SER A 13 -27.43 -9.46 -3.75
C SER A 13 -27.09 -9.67 -2.26
N VAL A 14 -26.86 -8.58 -1.55
CA VAL A 14 -26.64 -8.59 -0.09
C VAL A 14 -27.68 -7.67 0.55
N ASN A 15 -28.55 -8.21 1.38
CA ASN A 15 -29.64 -7.47 2.04
C ASN A 15 -30.50 -6.67 1.05
N GLY A 16 -30.82 -7.27 -0.11
CA GLY A 16 -31.65 -6.64 -1.14
C GLY A 16 -30.94 -5.56 -1.99
N LYS A 17 -29.65 -5.33 -1.78
CA LYS A 17 -28.81 -4.42 -2.57
C LYS A 17 -27.81 -5.20 -3.42
N ASN A 18 -27.66 -4.79 -4.67
CA ASN A 18 -26.62 -5.33 -5.53
C ASN A 18 -25.26 -4.79 -5.10
N LYS A 19 -24.36 -5.69 -4.74
CA LYS A 19 -22.99 -5.39 -4.37
C LYS A 19 -22.01 -6.12 -5.27
N MET A 20 -20.78 -5.63 -5.32
CA MET A 20 -19.65 -6.23 -6.02
C MET A 20 -19.05 -7.31 -5.15
N SER A 21 -18.98 -8.57 -5.63
CA SER A 21 -18.24 -9.61 -4.92
C SER A 21 -16.75 -9.47 -5.23
N PRO A 22 -15.89 -9.26 -4.23
CA PRO A 22 -14.44 -9.31 -4.45
C PRO A 22 -14.02 -10.65 -5.05
N VAL A 23 -12.94 -10.64 -5.82
CA VAL A 23 -12.29 -11.85 -6.31
C VAL A 23 -11.48 -12.45 -5.17
N GLU A 24 -11.63 -13.75 -4.92
CA GLU A 24 -10.88 -14.44 -3.87
C GLU A 24 -9.70 -15.22 -4.47
N SER A 25 -8.53 -15.04 -3.87
CA SER A 25 -7.33 -15.83 -4.16
C SER A 25 -6.49 -15.99 -2.90
N TYR A 26 -6.05 -17.20 -2.62
CA TYR A 26 -5.26 -17.55 -1.43
C TYR A 26 -5.90 -17.11 -0.09
N GLY A 27 -7.23 -17.11 -0.01
CA GLY A 27 -7.97 -16.67 1.18
C GLY A 27 -8.02 -15.14 1.35
N ILE A 28 -7.60 -14.38 0.33
CA ILE A 28 -7.63 -12.92 0.32
C ILE A 28 -8.72 -12.44 -0.64
N LYS A 29 -9.55 -11.51 -0.19
CA LYS A 29 -10.54 -10.81 -1.02
C LYS A 29 -9.87 -9.63 -1.71
N ILE A 30 -9.95 -9.55 -3.02
CA ILE A 30 -9.20 -8.60 -3.83
C ILE A 30 -10.15 -7.83 -4.74
N LEU A 31 -10.01 -6.50 -4.75
CA LEU A 31 -10.58 -5.62 -5.76
C LEU A 31 -9.48 -4.74 -6.36
N SER A 32 -9.54 -4.56 -7.65
CA SER A 32 -8.62 -3.70 -8.39
C SER A 32 -9.35 -2.98 -9.51
N ILE A 33 -8.96 -1.74 -9.77
CA ILE A 33 -9.42 -0.99 -10.95
C ILE A 33 -9.12 -1.78 -12.25
N GLY A 34 -8.03 -2.55 -12.26
CA GLY A 34 -7.67 -3.40 -13.39
C GLY A 34 -8.72 -4.44 -13.79
N PHE A 35 -9.62 -4.84 -12.89
CA PHE A 35 -10.72 -5.75 -13.24
C PHE A 35 -11.78 -5.13 -14.14
N PHE A 36 -11.86 -3.81 -14.22
CA PHE A 36 -12.85 -3.05 -14.99
C PHE A 36 -12.30 -2.53 -16.31
N THR A 37 -11.04 -2.80 -16.61
CA THR A 37 -10.37 -2.37 -17.84
C THR A 37 -9.97 -3.56 -18.68
N LYS A 38 -9.93 -3.39 -20.01
CA LYS A 38 -9.32 -4.39 -20.89
C LYS A 38 -7.80 -4.23 -20.85
N VAL A 39 -7.07 -5.33 -20.99
CA VAL A 39 -5.60 -5.33 -20.95
C VAL A 39 -4.99 -4.37 -21.99
N ASP A 40 -5.60 -4.29 -23.16
CA ASP A 40 -5.13 -3.45 -24.27
C ASP A 40 -5.78 -2.06 -24.31
N GLN A 41 -6.53 -1.69 -23.29
CA GLN A 41 -7.23 -0.41 -23.26
C GLN A 41 -6.57 0.55 -22.27
N ALA A 42 -5.98 1.62 -22.77
CA ALA A 42 -5.57 2.75 -21.96
C ALA A 42 -6.82 3.48 -21.45
N VAL A 43 -7.07 3.40 -20.16
CA VAL A 43 -8.15 4.18 -19.52
C VAL A 43 -7.55 5.40 -18.85
N ILE A 44 -7.95 6.56 -19.31
CA ILE A 44 -7.54 7.82 -18.69
C ILE A 44 -8.44 8.08 -17.48
N TRP A 45 -7.97 7.71 -16.30
CA TRP A 45 -8.65 8.00 -15.03
C TRP A 45 -8.43 9.46 -14.67
N ARG A 46 -9.46 10.27 -14.86
CA ARG A 46 -9.47 11.64 -14.30
C ARG A 46 -9.82 11.58 -12.82
N GLY A 47 -9.29 12.50 -12.01
CA GLY A 47 -9.46 12.51 -10.54
C GLY A 47 -10.86 12.16 -10.05
N PRO A 48 -11.96 12.84 -10.51
CA PRO A 48 -13.31 12.53 -10.07
C PRO A 48 -13.78 11.10 -10.42
N MET A 49 -13.36 10.56 -11.56
CA MET A 49 -13.72 9.18 -11.97
C MET A 49 -12.99 8.15 -11.11
N ALA A 50 -11.71 8.37 -10.83
CA ALA A 50 -10.92 7.50 -9.98
C ALA A 50 -11.48 7.49 -8.53
N SER A 51 -11.81 8.65 -7.98
CA SER A 51 -12.43 8.75 -6.65
C SER A 51 -13.79 8.06 -6.59
N LYS A 52 -14.61 8.19 -7.63
CA LYS A 52 -15.91 7.49 -7.71
C LYS A 52 -15.73 5.97 -7.76
N ALA A 53 -14.84 5.47 -8.61
CA ALA A 53 -14.55 4.04 -8.72
C ALA A 53 -14.01 3.48 -7.38
N LEU A 54 -13.14 4.22 -6.73
CA LEU A 54 -12.61 3.88 -5.41
C LEU A 54 -13.73 3.78 -4.37
N ASN A 55 -14.60 4.77 -4.28
CA ASN A 55 -15.73 4.73 -3.36
C ASN A 55 -16.63 3.52 -3.63
N GLN A 56 -16.89 3.19 -4.89
CA GLN A 56 -17.64 1.98 -5.24
C GLN A 56 -16.93 0.70 -4.78
N MET A 57 -15.63 0.58 -4.99
CA MET A 57 -14.85 -0.59 -4.53
C MET A 57 -14.85 -0.70 -3.00
N ILE A 58 -14.88 0.41 -2.28
CA ILE A 58 -14.86 0.40 -0.81
C ILE A 58 -16.25 0.07 -0.26
N PHE A 59 -17.30 0.78 -0.69
CA PHE A 59 -18.62 0.77 -0.04
C PHE A 59 -19.64 -0.12 -0.72
N ASP A 60 -19.54 -0.31 -2.05
CA ASP A 60 -20.50 -1.11 -2.82
C ASP A 60 -19.98 -2.54 -3.05
N ALA A 61 -18.91 -2.95 -2.36
CA ALA A 61 -18.42 -4.32 -2.38
C ALA A 61 -18.95 -5.14 -1.19
N ALA A 62 -19.07 -6.43 -1.42
CA ALA A 62 -19.47 -7.42 -0.41
C ALA A 62 -18.24 -7.98 0.31
N TRP A 63 -17.55 -7.12 1.05
CA TRP A 63 -16.33 -7.51 1.76
C TRP A 63 -16.59 -8.56 2.85
N GLY A 64 -17.78 -8.51 3.51
CA GLY A 64 -18.05 -9.29 4.71
C GLY A 64 -17.14 -8.88 5.88
N ASP A 65 -16.90 -9.80 6.79
CA ASP A 65 -15.99 -9.56 7.91
C ASP A 65 -14.54 -9.62 7.45
N LEU A 66 -13.76 -8.64 7.85
CA LEU A 66 -12.34 -8.50 7.54
C LEU A 66 -11.56 -8.23 8.83
N ASP A 67 -10.44 -8.95 9.01
CA ASP A 67 -9.46 -8.62 10.05
C ASP A 67 -8.63 -7.40 9.65
N PHE A 68 -8.27 -7.30 8.37
CA PHE A 68 -7.47 -6.22 7.80
C PHE A 68 -8.00 -5.80 6.43
N LEU A 69 -7.98 -4.50 6.17
CA LEU A 69 -8.15 -3.93 4.84
C LEU A 69 -6.84 -3.24 4.44
N LEU A 70 -6.18 -3.78 3.42
CA LEU A 70 -4.97 -3.20 2.84
C LEU A 70 -5.34 -2.43 1.58
N ILE A 71 -4.84 -1.21 1.47
CA ILE A 71 -5.09 -0.32 0.34
C ILE A 71 -3.74 0.01 -0.29
N ASP A 72 -3.51 -0.51 -1.49
CA ASP A 72 -2.34 -0.18 -2.29
C ASP A 72 -2.60 1.12 -3.05
N LEU A 73 -1.87 2.16 -2.67
CA LEU A 73 -2.04 3.51 -3.18
C LEU A 73 -1.20 3.75 -4.43
N PRO A 74 -1.67 4.54 -5.40
CA PRO A 74 -0.83 4.98 -6.50
C PRO A 74 0.34 5.81 -5.98
N PRO A 75 1.44 5.94 -6.74
CA PRO A 75 2.57 6.77 -6.33
C PRO A 75 2.20 8.25 -6.22
N GLY A 76 2.90 8.97 -5.37
CA GLY A 76 2.71 10.41 -5.15
C GLY A 76 1.83 10.73 -3.96
N THR A 77 1.32 11.97 -3.91
CA THR A 77 0.55 12.54 -2.79
C THR A 77 -0.69 13.30 -3.30
N GLY A 78 -1.36 12.74 -4.31
CA GLY A 78 -2.46 13.41 -5.00
C GLY A 78 -3.85 13.21 -4.36
N ASP A 79 -4.88 13.68 -5.07
CA ASP A 79 -6.28 13.69 -4.62
C ASP A 79 -6.85 12.31 -4.24
N ILE A 80 -6.32 11.24 -4.82
CA ILE A 80 -6.76 9.87 -4.51
C ILE A 80 -6.46 9.53 -3.04
N HIS A 81 -5.30 9.92 -2.54
CA HIS A 81 -4.91 9.72 -1.14
C HIS A 81 -5.88 10.43 -0.20
N LEU A 82 -6.18 11.70 -0.48
CA LEU A 82 -7.14 12.47 0.31
C LEU A 82 -8.55 11.87 0.25
N SER A 83 -8.98 11.41 -0.92
CA SER A 83 -10.29 10.76 -1.09
C SER A 83 -10.43 9.51 -0.23
N ILE A 84 -9.37 8.70 -0.13
CA ILE A 84 -9.36 7.50 0.74
C ILE A 84 -9.42 7.88 2.21
N LEU A 85 -8.62 8.86 2.62
CA LEU A 85 -8.57 9.32 4.01
C LEU A 85 -9.89 9.95 4.47
N GLN A 86 -10.63 10.57 3.53
CA GLN A 86 -12.00 11.07 3.78
C GLN A 86 -13.03 9.97 3.84
N ALA A 87 -12.85 8.89 3.07
CA ALA A 87 -13.80 7.80 2.96
C ALA A 87 -13.66 6.79 4.11
N LEU A 88 -12.44 6.58 4.61
CA LEU A 88 -12.11 5.53 5.58
C LEU A 88 -11.33 6.05 6.79
N PRO A 89 -11.60 5.46 7.97
CA PRO A 89 -10.78 5.68 9.17
C PRO A 89 -9.46 4.89 9.08
N VAL A 90 -8.51 5.39 8.28
CA VAL A 90 -7.22 4.70 8.06
C VAL A 90 -6.44 4.60 9.36
N THR A 91 -6.10 3.39 9.77
CA THR A 91 -5.45 3.13 11.05
C THR A 91 -3.96 3.50 11.05
N GLY A 92 -3.30 3.34 9.91
CA GLY A 92 -1.89 3.70 9.76
C GLY A 92 -1.44 3.51 8.32
N SER A 93 -0.27 4.04 7.99
CA SER A 93 0.35 3.95 6.68
C SER A 93 1.70 3.24 6.76
N VAL A 94 2.06 2.52 5.70
CA VAL A 94 3.39 1.94 5.49
C VAL A 94 3.98 2.57 4.25
N ILE A 95 5.19 3.07 4.35
CA ILE A 95 5.91 3.67 3.23
C ILE A 95 6.89 2.65 2.66
N VAL A 96 6.82 2.40 1.37
CA VAL A 96 7.74 1.50 0.66
C VAL A 96 8.61 2.34 -0.27
N SER A 97 9.93 2.18 -0.16
CA SER A 97 10.89 2.91 -1.00
C SER A 97 12.08 2.03 -1.37
N THR A 98 12.78 2.40 -2.41
CA THR A 98 14.13 1.87 -2.71
C THR A 98 15.20 2.74 -2.04
N PRO A 99 16.47 2.26 -1.92
CA PRO A 99 17.52 3.06 -1.29
C PRO A 99 18.00 4.28 -2.09
N GLN A 100 17.52 4.48 -3.32
CA GLN A 100 17.92 5.59 -4.20
C GLN A 100 17.45 6.94 -3.68
N ASN A 101 18.29 7.97 -3.75
CA ASN A 101 17.96 9.31 -3.27
C ASN A 101 16.69 9.90 -3.89
N ILE A 102 16.42 9.63 -5.18
CA ILE A 102 15.22 10.12 -5.83
C ILE A 102 13.94 9.47 -5.27
N ALA A 103 13.98 8.16 -5.01
CA ALA A 103 12.86 7.46 -4.37
C ALA A 103 12.67 7.89 -2.92
N LEU A 104 13.77 8.12 -2.20
CA LEU A 104 13.74 8.60 -0.81
C LEU A 104 13.15 10.01 -0.70
N ALA A 105 13.36 10.86 -1.71
CA ALA A 105 12.74 12.18 -1.75
C ALA A 105 11.21 12.10 -1.81
N ASP A 106 10.67 11.17 -2.59
CA ASP A 106 9.22 10.94 -2.67
C ASP A 106 8.69 10.23 -1.41
N ALA A 107 9.42 9.26 -0.87
CA ALA A 107 9.09 8.63 0.40
C ALA A 107 9.00 9.65 1.54
N ARG A 108 9.92 10.61 1.60
CA ARG A 108 9.90 11.73 2.57
C ARG A 108 8.63 12.57 2.44
N LYS A 109 8.18 12.87 1.21
CA LYS A 109 6.90 13.57 0.98
C LYS A 109 5.71 12.74 1.44
N GLY A 110 5.73 11.43 1.19
CA GLY A 110 4.70 10.51 1.67
C GLY A 110 4.57 10.52 3.18
N VAL A 111 5.68 10.40 3.91
CA VAL A 111 5.69 10.52 5.38
C VAL A 111 5.14 11.89 5.80
N ALA A 112 5.63 12.98 5.20
CA ALA A 112 5.20 14.34 5.54
C ALA A 112 3.68 14.53 5.31
N MET A 113 3.12 13.97 4.23
CA MET A 113 1.69 14.01 3.96
C MET A 113 0.90 13.34 5.09
N PHE A 114 1.24 12.11 5.47
CA PHE A 114 0.49 11.38 6.50
C PHE A 114 0.63 12.00 7.89
N THR A 115 1.79 12.59 8.20
CA THR A 115 2.06 13.22 9.50
C THR A 115 1.59 14.67 9.59
N GLN A 116 1.14 15.28 8.49
CA GLN A 116 0.63 16.65 8.47
C GLN A 116 -0.51 16.83 9.48
N GLU A 117 -0.56 17.98 10.17
CA GLU A 117 -1.53 18.33 11.21
C GLU A 117 -3.00 18.13 10.79
N SER A 118 -3.31 18.40 9.52
CA SER A 118 -4.65 18.23 8.95
C SER A 118 -5.02 16.78 8.64
N ILE A 119 -4.06 15.84 8.64
CA ILE A 119 -4.24 14.43 8.25
C ILE A 119 -4.05 13.49 9.45
N LYS A 120 -2.91 13.60 10.15
CA LYS A 120 -2.59 12.85 11.38
C LYS A 120 -2.78 11.32 11.29
N VAL A 121 -2.44 10.73 10.15
CA VAL A 121 -2.40 9.27 10.01
C VAL A 121 -1.03 8.77 10.46
N PRO A 122 -0.95 7.89 11.47
CA PRO A 122 0.32 7.35 11.94
C PRO A 122 1.07 6.61 10.85
N VAL A 123 2.37 6.85 10.71
CA VAL A 123 3.26 6.05 9.87
C VAL A 123 3.75 4.87 10.69
N LEU A 124 3.28 3.67 10.39
CA LEU A 124 3.66 2.43 11.07
C LEU A 124 5.12 2.06 10.77
N GLY A 125 5.65 2.54 9.67
CA GLY A 125 7.07 2.43 9.36
C GLY A 125 7.38 2.46 7.88
N ILE A 126 8.69 2.31 7.59
CA ILE A 126 9.26 2.30 6.25
C ILE A 126 9.82 0.92 5.95
N VAL A 127 9.53 0.40 4.74
CA VAL A 127 10.12 -0.80 4.15
C VAL A 127 11.09 -0.38 3.06
N GLU A 128 12.32 -0.90 3.10
CA GLU A 128 13.27 -0.74 2.02
C GLU A 128 13.14 -1.90 1.03
N ASN A 129 12.57 -1.64 -0.13
CA ASN A 129 12.48 -2.60 -1.22
C ASN A 129 13.71 -2.52 -2.14
N MET A 130 14.06 -3.62 -2.79
CA MET A 130 15.23 -3.71 -3.68
C MET A 130 16.54 -3.28 -2.99
N SER A 131 16.67 -3.59 -1.69
CA SER A 131 17.79 -3.17 -0.84
C SER A 131 19.14 -3.69 -1.33
N TYR A 132 19.17 -4.92 -1.78
CA TYR A 132 20.37 -5.58 -2.29
C TYR A 132 20.01 -6.72 -3.23
N PHE A 133 20.92 -7.06 -4.11
CA PHE A 133 20.83 -8.22 -5.00
C PHE A 133 21.66 -9.38 -4.45
N ILE A 134 21.12 -10.59 -4.52
CA ILE A 134 21.81 -11.84 -4.19
C ILE A 134 21.82 -12.70 -5.46
N PRO A 135 22.96 -12.92 -6.12
CA PRO A 135 23.08 -13.87 -7.21
C PRO A 135 22.86 -15.31 -6.72
N GLU A 136 22.22 -16.15 -7.50
CA GLU A 136 22.01 -17.56 -7.18
C GLU A 136 23.32 -18.32 -7.04
N GLU A 137 24.32 -18.00 -7.89
CA GLU A 137 25.64 -18.62 -7.90
C GLU A 137 26.49 -18.20 -6.70
N LEU A 138 26.17 -17.06 -6.07
CA LEU A 138 26.91 -16.49 -4.95
C LEU A 138 25.96 -16.11 -3.80
N PRO A 139 25.28 -17.07 -3.15
CA PRO A 139 24.20 -16.79 -2.20
C PRO A 139 24.64 -16.07 -0.92
N LYS A 140 25.94 -15.97 -0.68
CA LYS A 140 26.51 -15.23 0.46
C LYS A 140 26.87 -13.79 0.12
N ASN A 141 26.86 -13.41 -1.17
CA ASN A 141 27.25 -12.09 -1.63
C ASN A 141 26.03 -11.18 -1.77
N LYS A 142 26.18 -9.95 -1.30
CA LYS A 142 25.16 -8.91 -1.43
C LYS A 142 25.71 -7.74 -2.23
N TYR A 143 24.98 -7.35 -3.27
CA TYR A 143 25.34 -6.21 -4.12
C TYR A 143 24.28 -5.11 -3.95
N TYR A 144 24.73 -3.93 -3.56
CA TYR A 144 23.86 -2.78 -3.27
C TYR A 144 23.68 -1.91 -4.53
N ILE A 145 22.95 -2.43 -5.51
CA ILE A 145 22.80 -1.81 -6.84
C ILE A 145 22.19 -0.41 -6.76
N PHE A 146 21.22 -0.22 -5.86
CA PHE A 146 20.48 1.04 -5.71
C PHE A 146 20.92 1.88 -4.50
N GLY A 147 22.04 1.54 -3.87
CA GLY A 147 22.51 2.15 -2.64
C GLY A 147 22.28 1.26 -1.42
N LYS A 148 22.78 1.70 -0.29
CA LYS A 148 22.78 0.92 0.96
C LYS A 148 22.10 1.71 2.07
N ASP A 149 21.20 1.05 2.80
CA ASP A 149 20.54 1.58 4.01
C ASP A 149 19.79 2.92 3.80
N GLY A 150 19.43 3.30 2.57
CA GLY A 150 18.83 4.61 2.28
C GLY A 150 17.51 4.84 3.02
N ALA A 151 16.57 3.90 2.91
CA ALA A 151 15.29 4.02 3.59
C ALA A 151 15.38 3.77 5.10
N LYS A 152 16.37 2.98 5.54
CA LYS A 152 16.67 2.82 6.97
C LYS A 152 17.16 4.12 7.60
N ASN A 153 18.06 4.83 6.92
CA ASN A 153 18.54 6.13 7.35
C ASN A 153 17.41 7.17 7.35
N LEU A 154 16.58 7.16 6.29
CA LEU A 154 15.40 8.01 6.21
C LEU A 154 14.44 7.77 7.39
N ALA A 155 14.19 6.52 7.76
CA ALA A 155 13.36 6.16 8.89
C ALA A 155 13.91 6.76 10.20
N SER A 156 15.22 6.64 10.41
CA SER A 156 15.92 7.24 11.56
C SER A 156 15.80 8.76 11.59
N ASP A 157 16.03 9.42 10.44
CA ASP A 157 15.94 10.88 10.32
C ASP A 157 14.54 11.41 10.65
N LEU A 158 13.51 10.68 10.18
CA LEU A 158 12.10 11.04 10.37
C LEU A 158 11.51 10.52 11.68
N LYS A 159 12.30 9.77 12.46
CA LYS A 159 11.87 9.13 13.73
C LYS A 159 10.63 8.26 13.55
N VAL A 160 10.57 7.52 12.44
CA VAL A 160 9.55 6.51 12.18
C VAL A 160 10.17 5.12 12.22
N PRO A 161 9.43 4.06 12.53
CA PRO A 161 9.95 2.70 12.57
C PRO A 161 10.53 2.25 11.23
N PHE A 162 11.61 1.49 11.25
CA PHE A 162 12.11 0.74 10.09
C PHE A 162 11.60 -0.70 10.17
N LEU A 163 10.79 -1.12 9.21
CA LEU A 163 10.11 -2.43 9.26
C LEU A 163 11.00 -3.55 8.71
N GLY A 164 11.93 -3.23 7.83
CA GLY A 164 12.85 -4.20 7.25
C GLY A 164 13.18 -3.92 5.79
N CYS A 165 13.98 -4.80 5.20
CA CYS A 165 14.43 -4.66 3.81
C CYS A 165 14.15 -5.94 3.01
N LEU A 166 13.74 -5.76 1.76
CA LEU A 166 13.51 -6.82 0.78
C LEU A 166 14.63 -6.84 -0.25
N PRO A 167 15.25 -7.98 -0.52
CA PRO A 167 16.26 -8.13 -1.57
C PRO A 167 15.63 -8.20 -2.97
N ILE A 168 16.48 -7.99 -3.98
CA ILE A 168 16.18 -8.38 -5.36
C ILE A 168 16.62 -9.83 -5.52
N ILE A 169 15.66 -10.72 -5.77
CA ILE A 169 15.91 -12.14 -6.06
C ILE A 169 15.03 -12.55 -7.23
N GLN A 170 15.58 -13.31 -8.16
CA GLN A 170 14.89 -13.73 -9.36
C GLN A 170 13.59 -14.50 -9.05
N SER A 171 13.60 -15.38 -8.06
CA SER A 171 12.44 -16.17 -7.66
C SER A 171 11.25 -15.33 -7.17
N ILE A 172 11.47 -14.11 -6.65
CA ILE A 172 10.37 -13.18 -6.29
C ILE A 172 9.62 -12.75 -7.55
N ARG A 173 10.36 -12.38 -8.62
CA ARG A 173 9.79 -11.99 -9.90
C ARG A 173 9.03 -13.16 -10.52
N GLU A 174 9.68 -14.31 -10.62
CA GLU A 174 9.09 -15.51 -11.22
C GLU A 174 7.81 -15.94 -10.49
N ALA A 175 7.83 -16.03 -9.18
CA ALA A 175 6.66 -16.35 -8.37
C ALA A 175 5.52 -15.35 -8.62
N SER A 176 5.84 -14.05 -8.73
CA SER A 176 4.85 -13.01 -9.03
C SER A 176 4.27 -13.13 -10.44
N ASP A 177 5.09 -13.46 -11.44
CA ASP A 177 4.66 -13.64 -12.83
C ASP A 177 3.76 -14.87 -12.99
N TYR A 178 4.07 -15.96 -12.29
CA TYR A 178 3.25 -17.18 -12.26
C TYR A 178 2.02 -17.08 -11.34
N GLY A 179 1.85 -16.00 -10.61
CA GLY A 179 0.72 -15.82 -9.72
C GLY A 179 0.78 -16.63 -8.42
N HIS A 180 1.97 -17.08 -8.03
CA HIS A 180 2.21 -17.79 -6.77
C HIS A 180 2.98 -16.91 -5.78
N PRO A 181 2.32 -16.22 -4.84
CA PRO A 181 2.98 -15.31 -3.93
C PRO A 181 4.15 -15.97 -3.20
N VAL A 182 5.33 -15.36 -3.29
CA VAL A 182 6.55 -15.90 -2.68
C VAL A 182 6.45 -16.04 -1.16
N ALA A 183 5.61 -15.23 -0.51
CA ALA A 183 5.32 -15.33 0.92
C ALA A 183 4.70 -16.67 1.33
N LEU A 184 4.08 -17.40 0.39
CA LEU A 184 3.50 -18.73 0.64
C LEU A 184 4.50 -19.88 0.49
N GLN A 185 5.72 -19.60 0.02
CA GLN A 185 6.78 -20.59 -0.11
C GLN A 185 7.34 -20.92 1.27
N LYS A 186 6.97 -22.08 1.81
CA LYS A 186 7.42 -22.53 3.12
C LYS A 186 8.94 -22.70 3.17
N LYS A 187 9.57 -22.20 4.26
CA LYS A 187 11.00 -22.36 4.57
C LYS A 187 11.95 -21.77 3.53
N SER A 188 11.57 -20.66 2.90
CA SER A 188 12.49 -19.91 2.07
C SER A 188 13.04 -18.69 2.84
N MET A 189 14.27 -18.29 2.55
CA MET A 189 14.86 -17.07 3.14
C MET A 189 13.96 -15.84 2.92
N ILE A 190 13.24 -15.81 1.80
CA ILE A 190 12.36 -14.70 1.45
C ILE A 190 11.07 -14.71 2.25
N SER A 191 10.47 -15.88 2.47
CA SER A 191 9.28 -15.95 3.34
C SER A 191 9.62 -15.48 4.76
N ASP A 192 10.79 -15.85 5.28
CA ASP A 192 11.23 -15.39 6.61
C ASP A 192 11.42 -13.86 6.67
N VAL A 193 11.97 -13.27 5.61
CA VAL A 193 12.12 -11.81 5.50
C VAL A 193 10.75 -11.11 5.46
N ILE A 194 9.83 -11.60 4.65
CA ILE A 194 8.47 -11.05 4.55
C ILE A 194 7.72 -11.21 5.88
N ASP A 195 7.82 -12.37 6.51
CA ASP A 195 7.22 -12.63 7.82
C ASP A 195 7.77 -11.67 8.89
N ASN A 196 9.06 -11.39 8.90
CA ASN A 196 9.66 -10.45 9.84
C ASN A 196 9.14 -9.02 9.61
N ILE A 197 9.07 -8.56 8.35
CA ILE A 197 8.50 -7.25 8.02
C ILE A 197 7.04 -7.17 8.47
N THR A 198 6.26 -8.21 8.20
CA THR A 198 4.85 -8.29 8.59
C THR A 198 4.69 -8.26 10.11
N ARG A 199 5.51 -9.02 10.85
CA ARG A 199 5.51 -9.00 12.32
C ARG A 199 5.86 -7.63 12.89
N ASN A 200 6.86 -6.97 12.32
CA ASN A 200 7.25 -5.62 12.72
C ASN A 200 6.09 -4.64 12.46
N MET A 201 5.46 -4.70 11.29
CA MET A 201 4.29 -3.87 10.96
C MET A 201 3.13 -4.09 11.94
N ILE A 202 2.78 -5.35 12.22
CA ILE A 202 1.71 -5.69 13.17
C ILE A 202 2.07 -5.22 14.58
N THR A 203 3.33 -5.34 14.98
CA THR A 203 3.80 -4.84 16.28
C THR A 203 3.57 -3.33 16.41
N GLU A 204 3.93 -2.55 15.40
CA GLU A 204 3.70 -1.11 15.39
C GLU A 204 2.20 -0.76 15.32
N LEU A 205 1.41 -1.55 14.59
CA LEU A 205 -0.05 -1.40 14.58
C LEU A 205 -0.68 -1.65 15.96
N VAL A 206 -0.23 -2.69 16.66
CA VAL A 206 -0.70 -2.98 18.04
C VAL A 206 -0.32 -1.85 19.00
N LYS A 207 0.92 -1.34 18.93
CA LYS A 207 1.34 -0.18 19.71
C LYS A 207 0.45 1.03 19.42
N ARG A 208 0.26 1.35 18.14
CA ARG A 208 -0.62 2.42 17.72
C ARG A 208 -2.01 2.30 18.32
N ASN A 209 -2.62 1.11 18.24
CA ASN A 209 -3.98 0.88 18.74
C ASN A 209 -4.08 0.94 20.27
N LYS A 210 -2.98 0.69 20.97
CA LYS A 210 -2.90 0.85 22.42
C LYS A 210 -2.71 2.32 22.84
N ASP A 211 -1.88 3.06 22.09
CA ASP A 211 -1.41 4.38 22.51
C ASP A 211 -2.25 5.53 21.94
N LEU A 212 -3.03 5.27 20.87
CA LEU A 212 -3.83 6.28 20.20
C LEU A 212 -5.32 5.90 20.18
N PRO A 213 -6.23 6.89 20.12
CA PRO A 213 -7.65 6.64 19.97
C PRO A 213 -7.99 5.92 18.66
N ALA A 214 -9.21 5.41 18.56
CA ALA A 214 -9.74 4.85 17.31
C ALA A 214 -9.58 5.86 16.16
N SER A 215 -9.24 5.35 14.99
CA SER A 215 -9.09 6.20 13.80
C SER A 215 -10.45 6.75 13.37
N GLU A 216 -10.46 7.97 12.88
CA GLU A 216 -11.63 8.60 12.28
C GLU A 216 -11.34 8.98 10.83
N ALA A 217 -12.38 8.95 10.00
CA ALA A 217 -12.28 9.45 8.63
C ALA A 217 -12.03 10.95 8.64
N LEU A 218 -11.21 11.42 7.73
CA LEU A 218 -10.76 12.81 7.68
C LEU A 218 -11.94 13.74 7.37
N LYS A 219 -12.21 14.69 8.23
CA LYS A 219 -13.17 15.77 7.97
C LYS A 219 -12.40 16.96 7.41
N ILE A 220 -12.38 17.13 6.09
CA ILE A 220 -11.84 18.35 5.51
C ILE A 220 -12.88 19.45 5.71
N THR A 221 -12.63 20.33 6.67
CA THR A 221 -13.24 21.67 6.64
C THR A 221 -12.62 22.38 5.43
N THR A 222 -13.39 22.63 4.39
CA THR A 222 -12.99 23.49 3.28
C THR A 222 -12.44 24.77 3.87
N MET A 223 -11.12 25.00 3.72
CA MET A 223 -10.57 26.30 4.02
C MET A 223 -11.28 27.31 3.15
N ALA A 224 -12.08 28.16 3.76
CA ALA A 224 -12.68 29.30 3.11
C ALA A 224 -11.55 30.16 2.53
N GLY A 225 -11.57 30.35 1.20
CA GLY A 225 -11.00 31.49 0.57
C GLY A 225 -9.53 31.51 0.28
N CYS A 226 -9.16 31.02 -0.89
CA CYS A 226 -8.30 31.84 -1.74
C CYS A 226 -9.18 33.01 -2.24
N SER A 227 -9.32 34.04 -1.43
CA SER A 227 -9.78 35.34 -1.92
C SER A 227 -8.70 35.87 -2.86
N ALA A 228 -9.11 36.01 -4.11
CA ALA A 228 -8.37 36.60 -5.18
C ALA A 228 -7.60 37.86 -4.72
N ILE A 229 -6.32 37.85 -4.98
CA ILE A 229 -5.55 39.08 -5.03
C ILE A 229 -6.01 39.83 -6.28
N ASN A 230 -6.99 40.68 -6.11
CA ASN A 230 -7.21 41.81 -6.99
C ASN A 230 -6.25 42.90 -6.57
N LYS A 231 -5.17 43.11 -7.33
CA LYS A 231 -4.62 44.40 -7.72
C LYS A 231 -3.59 44.19 -8.79
#